data_7449e0fa0450a0a62dafaf0d3e99b680
#
_entry.id   7449e0fa0450a0a62dafaf0d3e99b680
#
_cell.length_a   1.000
_cell.length_b   1.000
_cell.length_c   1.000
_cell.angle_alpha   90.00
_cell.angle_beta   90.00
_cell.angle_gamma   90.00
#
_symmetry.space_group_name_H-M   'P 1'
#
loop_
_entity.id
_entity.type
_entity.pdbx_description
1 polymer ?
#
loop_
_entity_poly.entity_id
_entity_poly.type
_entity_poly.pdbx_seq_one_letter_code
_entity_poly.pdbx_strand_id
1 'polypeptide(L)'
;MIARSFQRLLPFSSLFVAAQAFAQAQPAQPAPAPAPAAPAPQAPGQTPTLGERVPESGAPGTGAPVNPAASQTETELERRLEVMRGGVGLTSAEVARRAVQNSYALEAKRASLRAADASVDQAKSQFWPQLLLQARYTRLSDIESPDLAGGGGLVVTPSPTGPIDPNNDPLFSTSFSFPVVLNNYTLQATLNVPISDYLLRMSNAVGSAKYSRTSAELDAKATRLSVAREGRQAYYEWVRTIGQTIVAEQTLEQTQARYTDTENAFKAGMVSRADVLRAEAAVKEAQLTAERVKYQSNLAEIRLRVLMRDTTQNPYSVGENMFADLPELEQVPSPEAAYREALAKRLELKSLEAAEQSLKSQARVARAGNYPRLDAQGNLTYANPNQRYFPQEEVWKATWDASLVLSWTPTDIPGAQAQSAVAEARAAELHAQRKAFEDSLKIEVNQALEAVNEMRFAIGVTQHALAAAEESYRVRQELFRAGRATLVELTDAQTELTRARIEVVNARVNSRLALVALNYALGRDTLTP
;
A
#
# COMPACT_ATOMS: atom_id res chain seq x y z
N MET A 1 -67.03 26.78 -10.25
CA MET A 1 -66.29 27.86 -9.56
C MET A 1 -64.84 27.40 -9.42
N ILE A 2 -63.92 28.17 -9.99
CA ILE A 2 -62.47 28.19 -9.85
C ILE A 2 -61.76 26.98 -10.48
N ALA A 3 -61.31 26.90 -11.70
CA ALA A 3 -60.47 27.75 -12.60
C ALA A 3 -59.02 27.87 -12.15
N ARG A 4 -58.18 27.44 -13.10
CA ARG A 4 -56.79 27.90 -13.44
C ARG A 4 -55.65 27.03 -12.90
N SER A 5 -55.04 26.36 -13.84
CA SER A 5 -53.70 26.64 -14.44
C SER A 5 -52.57 25.84 -13.79
N PHE A 6 -51.98 24.91 -14.54
CA PHE A 6 -50.57 24.97 -14.81
C PHE A 6 -50.20 24.06 -16.01
N GLN A 7 -50.17 24.70 -17.19
CA GLN A 7 -49.33 24.21 -18.30
C GLN A 7 -47.88 24.48 -17.97
N ARG A 8 -47.03 23.47 -18.01
CA ARG A 8 -45.67 23.58 -18.52
C ARG A 8 -45.21 22.20 -18.97
N LEU A 9 -45.28 22.00 -20.26
CA LEU A 9 -44.45 21.04 -20.99
C LEU A 9 -42.96 21.37 -20.78
N LEU A 10 -42.17 20.35 -20.42
CA LEU A 10 -40.74 20.35 -20.61
C LEU A 10 -40.38 19.11 -21.44
N PRO A 11 -39.54 19.28 -22.48
CA PRO A 11 -39.16 18.17 -23.35
C PRO A 11 -38.13 17.27 -22.68
N PHE A 12 -38.30 15.96 -22.82
CA PHE A 12 -37.27 14.99 -22.52
C PHE A 12 -36.14 15.15 -23.55
N SER A 13 -35.12 15.91 -23.17
CA SER A 13 -33.85 15.96 -23.88
C SER A 13 -32.95 14.88 -23.27
N SER A 14 -32.54 13.99 -24.14
CA SER A 14 -31.47 13.00 -24.00
C SER A 14 -30.28 13.56 -23.22
N LEU A 15 -30.02 13.03 -22.02
CA LEU A 15 -28.74 13.19 -21.31
C LEU A 15 -27.80 12.06 -21.71
N PHE A 16 -27.05 12.27 -22.78
CA PHE A 16 -25.80 11.60 -23.03
C PHE A 16 -24.79 12.17 -22.04
N VAL A 17 -24.50 11.45 -20.96
CA VAL A 17 -23.37 11.79 -20.09
C VAL A 17 -22.10 11.29 -20.78
N ALA A 18 -21.45 12.22 -21.47
CA ALA A 18 -20.06 12.05 -21.86
C ALA A 18 -19.20 12.09 -20.58
N ALA A 19 -18.63 10.97 -20.20
CA ALA A 19 -17.56 10.91 -19.22
C ALA A 19 -16.33 11.60 -19.84
N GLN A 20 -16.14 12.89 -19.55
CA GLN A 20 -14.89 13.57 -19.80
C GLN A 20 -13.85 13.05 -18.82
N ALA A 21 -12.88 12.33 -19.36
CA ALA A 21 -11.62 12.04 -18.71
C ALA A 21 -10.93 13.37 -18.38
N PHE A 22 -10.86 13.73 -17.10
CA PHE A 22 -9.94 14.74 -16.62
C PHE A 22 -8.52 14.18 -16.73
N ALA A 23 -7.86 14.46 -17.84
CA ALA A 23 -6.41 14.41 -17.92
C ALA A 23 -5.88 15.52 -17.00
N GLN A 24 -5.42 15.17 -15.82
CA GLN A 24 -4.61 16.05 -14.99
C GLN A 24 -3.28 16.26 -15.72
N ALA A 25 -3.11 17.44 -16.28
CA ALA A 25 -1.81 17.91 -16.73
C ALA A 25 -0.88 18.00 -15.50
N GLN A 26 0.08 17.10 -15.40
CA GLN A 26 1.21 17.26 -14.51
C GLN A 26 1.97 18.55 -14.93
N PRO A 27 2.33 19.43 -13.99
CA PRO A 27 3.22 20.53 -14.30
C PRO A 27 4.57 19.93 -14.74
N ALA A 28 5.07 20.42 -15.87
CA ALA A 28 6.36 20.06 -16.43
C ALA A 28 7.46 20.25 -15.38
N GLN A 29 8.20 19.19 -15.06
CA GLN A 29 9.43 19.29 -14.29
C GLN A 29 10.42 20.18 -15.06
N PRO A 30 11.09 21.13 -14.39
CA PRO A 30 12.17 21.87 -15.02
C PRO A 30 13.30 20.90 -15.40
N ALA A 31 13.83 21.07 -16.59
CA ALA A 31 14.94 20.28 -17.11
C ALA A 31 16.12 20.29 -16.13
N PRO A 32 16.82 19.16 -15.93
CA PRO A 32 18.00 19.11 -15.06
C PRO A 32 19.09 20.02 -15.66
N ALA A 33 19.71 20.82 -14.79
CA ALA A 33 20.86 21.65 -15.12
C ALA A 33 21.99 20.76 -15.69
N PRO A 34 22.78 21.26 -16.68
CA PRO A 34 23.87 20.50 -17.26
C PRO A 34 24.93 20.19 -16.18
N ALA A 35 25.34 18.94 -16.12
CA ALA A 35 26.38 18.45 -15.24
C ALA A 35 27.70 19.23 -15.50
N PRO A 36 28.49 19.54 -14.44
CA PRO A 36 29.78 20.18 -14.63
C PRO A 36 30.74 19.23 -15.39
N ALA A 37 31.44 19.80 -16.36
CA ALA A 37 32.37 19.09 -17.22
C ALA A 37 33.46 18.35 -16.41
N ALA A 38 33.67 17.09 -16.75
CA ALA A 38 34.73 16.26 -16.20
C ALA A 38 36.08 16.87 -16.52
N PRO A 39 37.07 16.86 -15.57
CA PRO A 39 38.43 17.32 -15.85
C PRO A 39 39.12 16.37 -16.83
N ALA A 40 39.89 16.96 -17.76
CA ALA A 40 40.62 16.26 -18.79
C ALA A 40 41.66 15.28 -18.20
N PRO A 41 41.96 14.16 -18.89
CA PRO A 41 42.91 13.17 -18.42
C PRO A 41 44.35 13.76 -18.46
N GLN A 42 45.01 13.73 -17.31
CA GLN A 42 46.45 14.05 -17.21
C GLN A 42 47.26 12.87 -17.76
N ALA A 43 48.28 13.22 -18.53
CA ALA A 43 49.25 12.31 -19.14
C ALA A 43 50.05 11.51 -18.08
N PRO A 44 50.55 10.31 -18.40
CA PRO A 44 51.29 9.47 -17.45
C PRO A 44 52.66 10.02 -17.16
N GLY A 45 52.87 10.48 -15.94
CA GLY A 45 54.17 10.85 -15.39
C GLY A 45 54.91 9.62 -14.88
N GLN A 46 56.17 9.60 -15.19
CA GLN A 46 57.20 8.59 -15.00
C GLN A 46 57.31 8.06 -13.56
N THR A 47 57.39 6.76 -13.41
CA THR A 47 57.84 6.04 -12.21
C THR A 47 59.28 6.31 -11.90
N PRO A 48 59.67 6.71 -10.67
CA PRO A 48 61.03 6.57 -10.21
C PRO A 48 61.21 5.19 -9.56
N THR A 49 62.08 4.40 -10.14
CA THR A 49 62.72 3.25 -9.50
C THR A 49 63.65 3.74 -8.39
N LEU A 50 63.40 3.35 -7.16
CA LEU A 50 64.38 3.40 -6.08
C LEU A 50 64.40 2.05 -5.36
N GLY A 51 65.41 1.26 -5.69
CA GLY A 51 65.87 0.20 -4.85
C GLY A 51 66.66 0.76 -3.69
N GLU A 52 66.23 0.43 -2.47
CA GLU A 52 67.19 0.43 -1.36
C GLU A 52 66.65 -0.56 -0.30
N ARG A 53 67.55 -1.52 0.02
CA ARG A 53 67.36 -2.56 1.01
C ARG A 53 67.32 -1.93 2.39
N VAL A 54 66.33 -2.26 3.18
CA VAL A 54 66.31 -2.06 4.64
C VAL A 54 66.59 -3.41 5.31
N PRO A 55 67.53 -3.48 6.28
CA PRO A 55 67.96 -4.74 6.89
C PRO A 55 66.88 -5.29 7.85
N GLU A 56 66.69 -6.60 7.78
CA GLU A 56 66.03 -7.38 8.82
C GLU A 56 66.81 -7.31 10.13
N SER A 57 66.19 -6.88 11.19
CA SER A 57 66.70 -7.11 12.55
C SER A 57 65.55 -7.06 13.57
N GLY A 58 65.43 -8.16 14.29
CA GLY A 58 64.98 -8.08 15.67
C GLY A 58 63.66 -8.82 16.03
N ALA A 59 63.82 -9.88 16.71
CA ALA A 59 62.95 -10.81 17.39
C ALA A 59 61.70 -10.23 18.12
N PRO A 60 60.70 -11.08 18.44
CA PRO A 60 59.39 -10.65 18.98
C PRO A 60 59.56 -10.13 20.42
N GLY A 61 59.25 -8.86 20.59
CA GLY A 61 59.14 -8.25 21.91
C GLY A 61 57.88 -8.75 22.61
N THR A 62 58.10 -9.36 23.74
CA THR A 62 57.12 -9.74 24.75
C THR A 62 56.12 -8.63 25.01
N GLY A 63 54.80 -9.00 24.93
CA GLY A 63 53.70 -8.07 25.15
C GLY A 63 53.83 -7.35 26.49
N ALA A 64 53.79 -6.03 26.42
CA ALA A 64 53.63 -5.19 27.59
C ALA A 64 52.24 -5.51 28.22
N PRO A 65 52.12 -5.58 29.55
CA PRO A 65 50.85 -5.84 30.20
C PRO A 65 49.90 -4.67 29.86
N VAL A 66 48.74 -5.03 29.33
CA VAL A 66 47.61 -4.12 29.15
C VAL A 66 47.29 -3.55 30.53
N ASN A 67 47.50 -2.26 30.70
CA ASN A 67 47.25 -1.53 31.95
C ASN A 67 45.75 -1.58 32.26
N PRO A 68 45.27 -2.17 33.39
CA PRO A 68 43.87 -2.24 33.75
C PRO A 68 43.24 -0.87 34.11
N ALA A 69 43.98 0.23 33.98
CA ALA A 69 43.45 1.57 34.16
C ALA A 69 42.57 2.08 33.00
N ALA A 70 42.52 1.35 31.89
CA ALA A 70 41.59 1.69 30.79
C ALA A 70 40.14 1.30 31.08
N SER A 71 39.87 0.50 32.10
CA SER A 71 38.50 0.06 32.46
C SER A 71 37.75 0.99 33.44
N GLN A 72 38.37 2.04 33.94
CA GLN A 72 37.72 3.00 34.87
C GLN A 72 37.29 4.32 34.20
N THR A 73 37.52 4.47 32.92
CA THR A 73 37.04 5.60 32.12
C THR A 73 35.85 5.23 31.23
N GLU A 74 35.10 4.23 31.59
CA GLU A 74 33.69 4.04 31.14
C GLU A 74 32.84 5.18 31.72
N THR A 75 32.89 6.06 31.21
CA THR A 75 33.14 7.47 31.22
C THR A 75 31.81 8.19 31.20
N GLU A 76 31.87 9.40 31.61
CA GLU A 76 30.82 10.41 31.66
C GLU A 76 29.82 10.28 30.46
N LEU A 77 30.31 9.97 29.25
CA LEU A 77 29.44 9.72 28.10
C LEU A 77 28.57 8.47 28.27
N GLU A 78 29.14 7.33 28.69
CA GLU A 78 28.37 6.10 28.89
C GLU A 78 27.38 6.25 30.01
N ARG A 79 27.70 6.94 31.08
CA ARG A 79 26.80 7.27 32.17
C ARG A 79 25.65 8.17 31.69
N ARG A 80 25.93 9.17 30.84
CA ARG A 80 24.90 10.02 30.23
C ARG A 80 24.08 9.27 29.20
N LEU A 81 24.69 8.33 28.48
CA LEU A 81 24.01 7.42 27.56
C LEU A 81 23.27 6.27 28.28
N GLU A 82 23.34 6.20 29.62
CA GLU A 82 22.57 5.20 30.41
C GLU A 82 21.07 5.30 30.12
N VAL A 83 20.56 6.48 29.77
CA VAL A 83 19.21 6.67 29.24
C VAL A 83 18.93 5.80 28.01
N MET A 84 19.97 5.47 27.22
CA MET A 84 19.89 4.59 26.06
C MET A 84 20.18 3.11 26.39
N ARG A 85 20.49 2.77 27.64
CA ARG A 85 20.69 1.38 28.10
C ARG A 85 19.37 0.65 28.41
N GLY A 86 18.26 1.36 28.27
CA GLY A 86 16.92 0.81 28.44
C GLY A 86 16.47 0.77 29.91
N GLY A 87 15.18 0.80 30.09
CA GLY A 87 14.50 0.79 31.36
C GLY A 87 13.00 0.60 31.17
N VAL A 88 12.21 1.12 32.08
CA VAL A 88 10.75 1.22 31.89
C VAL A 88 10.46 2.33 30.87
N GLY A 89 10.36 1.96 29.59
CA GLY A 89 10.17 2.93 28.52
C GLY A 89 9.61 2.31 27.24
N LEU A 90 9.52 3.14 26.21
CA LEU A 90 9.00 2.75 24.91
C LEU A 90 10.00 1.87 24.17
N THR A 91 9.53 0.77 23.57
CA THR A 91 10.33 -0.14 22.75
C THR A 91 9.94 -0.07 21.29
N SER A 92 10.83 -0.45 20.38
CA SER A 92 10.55 -0.48 18.93
C SER A 92 9.39 -1.42 18.59
N ALA A 93 9.28 -2.53 19.30
CA ALA A 93 8.18 -3.48 19.16
C ALA A 93 6.84 -2.89 19.60
N GLU A 94 6.83 -2.13 20.69
CA GLU A 94 5.62 -1.44 21.18
C GLU A 94 5.17 -0.35 20.21
N VAL A 95 6.11 0.48 19.71
CA VAL A 95 5.82 1.49 18.69
C VAL A 95 5.24 0.84 17.44
N ALA A 96 5.86 -0.23 16.94
CA ALA A 96 5.37 -0.94 15.76
C ALA A 96 3.94 -1.48 15.98
N ARG A 97 3.67 -2.06 17.16
CA ARG A 97 2.35 -2.60 17.51
C ARG A 97 1.29 -1.50 17.55
N ARG A 98 1.56 -0.38 18.26
CA ARG A 98 0.64 0.77 18.35
C ARG A 98 0.43 1.44 16.99
N ALA A 99 1.50 1.58 16.19
CA ALA A 99 1.40 2.12 14.83
C ALA A 99 0.48 1.25 13.96
N VAL A 100 0.61 -0.08 14.01
CA VAL A 100 -0.26 -1.01 13.27
C VAL A 100 -1.71 -0.95 13.77
N GLN A 101 -1.93 -0.88 15.08
CA GLN A 101 -3.28 -0.81 15.65
C GLN A 101 -4.03 0.46 15.21
N ASN A 102 -3.31 1.56 15.07
CA ASN A 102 -3.89 2.88 14.84
C ASN A 102 -3.69 3.41 13.40
N SER A 103 -3.16 2.60 12.47
CA SER A 103 -2.85 3.03 11.10
C SER A 103 -4.10 3.20 10.24
N TYR A 104 -4.33 4.41 9.69
CA TYR A 104 -5.36 4.65 8.67
C TYR A 104 -5.03 3.97 7.34
N ALA A 105 -3.76 3.82 7.01
CA ALA A 105 -3.35 3.10 5.81
C ALA A 105 -3.80 1.63 5.87
N LEU A 106 -3.62 1.00 7.03
CA LEU A 106 -4.10 -0.37 7.24
C LEU A 106 -5.62 -0.45 7.32
N GLU A 107 -6.29 0.54 7.93
CA GLU A 107 -7.75 0.63 7.94
C GLU A 107 -8.33 0.75 6.54
N ALA A 108 -7.74 1.58 5.67
CA ALA A 108 -8.11 1.70 4.27
C ALA A 108 -7.97 0.35 3.52
N LYS A 109 -6.87 -0.39 3.73
CA LYS A 109 -6.69 -1.73 3.14
C LYS A 109 -7.68 -2.76 3.68
N ARG A 110 -8.03 -2.70 4.96
CA ARG A 110 -9.09 -3.53 5.55
C ARG A 110 -10.47 -3.20 4.96
N ALA A 111 -10.75 -1.93 4.69
CA ALA A 111 -11.98 -1.52 4.01
C ALA A 111 -12.01 -2.05 2.56
N SER A 112 -10.89 -1.98 1.84
CA SER A 112 -10.74 -2.58 0.51
C SER A 112 -10.96 -4.11 0.54
N LEU A 113 -10.45 -4.81 1.55
CA LEU A 113 -10.71 -6.24 1.74
C LEU A 113 -12.20 -6.52 1.96
N ARG A 114 -12.88 -5.74 2.82
CA ARG A 114 -14.36 -5.88 3.00
C ARG A 114 -15.13 -5.65 1.70
N ALA A 115 -14.70 -4.68 0.88
CA ALA A 115 -15.30 -4.47 -0.44
C ALA A 115 -15.08 -5.67 -1.38
N ALA A 116 -13.89 -6.29 -1.34
CA ALA A 116 -13.60 -7.49 -2.09
C ALA A 116 -14.40 -8.71 -1.58
N ASP A 117 -14.60 -8.85 -0.26
CA ASP A 117 -15.49 -9.87 0.32
C ASP A 117 -16.92 -9.70 -0.19
N ALA A 118 -17.47 -8.48 -0.15
CA ALA A 118 -18.79 -8.18 -0.68
C ALA A 118 -18.92 -8.47 -2.19
N SER A 119 -17.83 -8.23 -2.96
CA SER A 119 -17.80 -8.57 -4.38
C SER A 119 -17.85 -10.08 -4.64
N VAL A 120 -17.26 -10.89 -3.75
CA VAL A 120 -17.40 -12.36 -3.81
C VAL A 120 -18.85 -12.77 -3.56
N ASP A 121 -19.51 -12.17 -2.57
CA ASP A 121 -20.90 -12.50 -2.26
C ASP A 121 -21.84 -12.00 -3.36
N GLN A 122 -21.56 -10.84 -3.96
CA GLN A 122 -22.25 -10.37 -5.15
C GLN A 122 -22.10 -11.37 -6.33
N ALA A 123 -20.89 -11.88 -6.58
CA ALA A 123 -20.68 -12.86 -7.62
C ALA A 123 -21.40 -14.19 -7.34
N LYS A 124 -21.45 -14.62 -6.06
CA LYS A 124 -22.22 -15.81 -5.65
C LYS A 124 -23.73 -15.61 -5.78
N SER A 125 -24.24 -14.41 -5.50
CA SER A 125 -25.68 -14.14 -5.60
C SER A 125 -26.21 -14.27 -7.03
N GLN A 126 -25.34 -14.15 -8.04
CA GLN A 126 -25.72 -14.40 -9.43
C GLN A 126 -26.11 -15.86 -9.72
N PHE A 127 -25.74 -16.81 -8.84
CA PHE A 127 -26.18 -18.22 -8.95
C PHE A 127 -27.65 -18.42 -8.55
N TRP A 128 -28.28 -17.43 -7.92
CA TRP A 128 -29.68 -17.56 -7.57
C TRP A 128 -30.56 -17.38 -8.81
N PRO A 129 -31.61 -18.19 -8.96
CA PRO A 129 -32.62 -17.94 -9.98
C PRO A 129 -33.15 -16.51 -9.89
N GLN A 130 -33.29 -15.84 -11.01
CA GLN A 130 -33.79 -14.47 -11.06
C GLN A 130 -35.33 -14.49 -11.09
N LEU A 131 -35.99 -13.96 -10.06
CA LEU A 131 -37.44 -13.79 -9.99
C LEU A 131 -37.74 -12.31 -10.29
N LEU A 132 -38.44 -12.08 -11.40
CA LEU A 132 -38.95 -10.76 -11.78
C LEU A 132 -40.47 -10.73 -11.58
N LEU A 133 -40.93 -9.80 -10.74
CA LEU A 133 -42.36 -9.51 -10.57
C LEU A 133 -42.69 -8.22 -11.31
N GLN A 134 -43.65 -8.27 -12.23
CA GLN A 134 -44.05 -7.12 -13.04
C GLN A 134 -45.54 -6.91 -12.98
N ALA A 135 -45.99 -5.68 -12.72
CA ALA A 135 -47.38 -5.24 -12.88
C ALA A 135 -47.40 -4.23 -14.04
N ARG A 136 -48.31 -4.46 -14.97
CA ARG A 136 -48.48 -3.60 -16.14
C ARG A 136 -49.95 -3.25 -16.33
N TYR A 137 -50.22 -1.97 -16.56
CA TYR A 137 -51.48 -1.49 -17.10
C TYR A 137 -51.23 -0.97 -18.50
N THR A 138 -52.03 -1.42 -19.47
CA THR A 138 -51.98 -0.94 -20.84
C THR A 138 -53.38 -0.54 -21.29
N ARG A 139 -53.51 0.71 -21.70
CA ARG A 139 -54.70 1.19 -22.41
C ARG A 139 -54.44 1.09 -23.90
N LEU A 140 -55.25 0.29 -24.60
CA LEU A 140 -55.18 0.21 -26.07
C LEU A 140 -56.01 1.34 -26.69
N SER A 141 -55.66 1.75 -27.92
CA SER A 141 -56.48 2.62 -28.74
C SER A 141 -57.75 1.88 -29.13
N ASP A 142 -58.82 2.63 -29.26
CA ASP A 142 -60.05 2.10 -29.82
C ASP A 142 -59.83 1.72 -31.28
N ILE A 143 -60.26 0.50 -31.64
CA ILE A 143 -60.23 0.02 -33.03
C ILE A 143 -61.60 -0.49 -33.40
N GLU A 144 -62.06 -0.17 -34.58
CA GLU A 144 -63.27 -0.78 -35.11
C GLU A 144 -63.06 -2.27 -35.25
N SER A 145 -63.91 -3.10 -34.60
CA SER A 145 -63.85 -4.56 -34.74
C SER A 145 -64.10 -4.89 -36.21
N PRO A 146 -63.19 -5.64 -36.86
CA PRO A 146 -63.49 -6.10 -38.21
C PRO A 146 -64.74 -6.99 -38.16
N ASP A 147 -65.74 -6.64 -38.92
CA ASP A 147 -66.93 -7.47 -39.08
C ASP A 147 -66.51 -8.68 -39.89
N LEU A 148 -66.25 -9.80 -39.17
CA LEU A 148 -65.80 -11.04 -39.81
C LEU A 148 -66.87 -11.64 -40.73
N ALA A 149 -68.06 -11.09 -40.69
CA ALA A 149 -69.19 -11.55 -41.48
C ALA A 149 -69.37 -10.82 -42.82
N GLY A 150 -68.41 -9.89 -43.23
CA GLY A 150 -68.36 -9.29 -44.60
C GLY A 150 -69.62 -9.42 -45.47
N GLY A 151 -70.77 -9.17 -44.92
CA GLY A 151 -72.09 -9.32 -45.58
C GLY A 151 -72.59 -10.76 -45.79
N GLY A 152 -71.80 -11.74 -45.39
CA GLY A 152 -72.22 -13.18 -45.44
C GLY A 152 -72.21 -13.81 -44.05
N GLY A 153 -73.28 -13.78 -43.29
CA GLY A 153 -73.36 -14.36 -41.94
C GLY A 153 -73.10 -15.86 -41.96
N LEU A 154 -72.63 -16.37 -40.80
CA LEU A 154 -72.61 -17.81 -40.56
C LEU A 154 -74.06 -18.31 -40.59
N VAL A 155 -74.36 -19.21 -41.53
CA VAL A 155 -75.67 -19.79 -41.68
C VAL A 155 -75.79 -20.95 -40.68
N VAL A 156 -76.78 -20.84 -39.75
CA VAL A 156 -77.07 -21.90 -38.84
C VAL A 156 -78.50 -22.36 -39.11
N THR A 157 -78.67 -23.61 -39.44
CA THR A 157 -80.04 -24.22 -39.55
C THR A 157 -80.54 -24.70 -38.17
N PRO A 158 -81.78 -24.43 -37.79
CA PRO A 158 -82.25 -24.79 -36.45
C PRO A 158 -82.48 -26.30 -36.25
N SER A 159 -82.37 -27.15 -37.29
CA SER A 159 -82.61 -28.58 -37.17
C SER A 159 -81.61 -29.39 -37.99
N PRO A 160 -80.67 -30.12 -37.35
CA PRO A 160 -79.55 -30.78 -38.00
C PRO A 160 -79.89 -32.21 -38.43
N THR A 161 -81.03 -32.51 -39.02
CA THR A 161 -81.38 -33.88 -39.42
C THR A 161 -81.22 -34.16 -40.92
N GLY A 162 -80.36 -33.43 -41.61
CA GLY A 162 -80.07 -33.67 -43.03
C GLY A 162 -79.04 -32.68 -43.63
N PRO A 163 -78.61 -32.87 -44.88
CA PRO A 163 -77.82 -31.86 -45.55
C PRO A 163 -78.64 -30.57 -45.67
N ILE A 164 -77.93 -29.43 -45.48
CA ILE A 164 -78.56 -28.11 -45.57
C ILE A 164 -79.16 -27.92 -46.96
N ASP A 165 -80.48 -27.65 -47.00
CA ASP A 165 -81.12 -27.25 -48.24
C ASP A 165 -81.27 -25.71 -48.29
N PRO A 166 -80.48 -25.03 -49.15
CA PRO A 166 -80.49 -23.56 -49.26
C PRO A 166 -81.83 -22.96 -49.62
N ASN A 167 -82.81 -23.77 -50.14
CA ASN A 167 -84.07 -23.27 -50.58
C ASN A 167 -85.22 -23.44 -49.52
N ASN A 168 -85.08 -24.39 -48.59
CA ASN A 168 -86.08 -24.71 -47.61
C ASN A 168 -85.70 -24.51 -46.17
N ASP A 169 -84.41 -24.48 -45.87
CA ASP A 169 -83.98 -24.26 -44.48
C ASP A 169 -83.86 -22.76 -44.17
N PRO A 170 -84.39 -22.33 -43.03
CA PRO A 170 -84.24 -20.89 -42.65
C PRO A 170 -82.78 -20.56 -42.37
N LEU A 171 -82.25 -19.61 -43.17
CA LEU A 171 -80.92 -19.09 -43.01
C LEU A 171 -80.93 -17.94 -41.99
N PHE A 172 -80.24 -18.11 -40.88
CA PHE A 172 -80.04 -17.04 -39.87
C PHE A 172 -78.64 -16.46 -40.03
N SER A 173 -78.56 -15.15 -40.24
CA SER A 173 -77.32 -14.39 -40.18
C SER A 173 -77.04 -14.06 -38.75
N THR A 174 -75.96 -14.60 -38.22
CA THR A 174 -75.44 -14.22 -36.88
C THR A 174 -74.18 -13.41 -37.05
N SER A 175 -74.19 -12.15 -36.62
CA SER A 175 -73.01 -11.34 -36.56
C SER A 175 -72.17 -11.77 -35.33
N PHE A 176 -70.93 -12.19 -35.56
CA PHE A 176 -69.97 -12.40 -34.49
C PHE A 176 -69.20 -11.10 -34.29
N SER A 177 -69.53 -10.35 -33.26
CA SER A 177 -68.71 -9.22 -32.82
C SER A 177 -67.85 -9.64 -31.64
N PHE A 178 -66.58 -9.42 -31.71
CA PHE A 178 -65.67 -9.65 -30.59
C PHE A 178 -65.53 -8.35 -29.79
N PRO A 179 -65.80 -8.36 -28.47
CA PRO A 179 -65.62 -7.17 -27.66
C PRO A 179 -64.13 -6.76 -27.67
N VAL A 180 -63.87 -5.51 -28.03
CA VAL A 180 -62.53 -4.93 -27.95
C VAL A 180 -62.32 -4.49 -26.51
N VAL A 181 -61.45 -5.22 -25.78
CA VAL A 181 -61.12 -4.86 -24.40
C VAL A 181 -59.94 -3.89 -24.42
N LEU A 182 -60.25 -2.63 -24.13
CA LEU A 182 -59.29 -1.54 -24.20
C LEU A 182 -58.32 -1.47 -23.00
N ASN A 183 -58.76 -1.95 -21.84
CA ASN A 183 -57.94 -1.93 -20.62
C ASN A 183 -57.33 -3.31 -20.38
N ASN A 184 -56.00 -3.35 -20.31
CA ASN A 184 -55.30 -4.58 -20.02
C ASN A 184 -54.48 -4.44 -18.73
N TYR A 185 -54.75 -5.29 -17.78
CA TYR A 185 -54.05 -5.40 -16.51
C TYR A 185 -53.30 -6.73 -16.50
N THR A 186 -51.97 -6.67 -16.26
CA THR A 186 -51.15 -7.90 -16.22
C THR A 186 -50.26 -7.87 -14.98
N LEU A 187 -50.37 -8.92 -14.18
CA LEU A 187 -49.43 -9.27 -13.13
C LEU A 187 -48.65 -10.50 -13.61
N GLN A 188 -47.33 -10.37 -13.69
CA GLN A 188 -46.44 -11.43 -14.20
C GLN A 188 -45.33 -11.71 -13.22
N ALA A 189 -45.09 -13.00 -12.94
CA ALA A 189 -43.94 -13.49 -12.25
C ALA A 189 -43.10 -14.32 -13.24
N THR A 190 -41.87 -13.89 -13.48
CA THR A 190 -40.94 -14.61 -14.38
C THR A 190 -39.76 -15.12 -13.57
N LEU A 191 -39.57 -16.44 -13.55
CA LEU A 191 -38.39 -17.11 -12.99
C LEU A 191 -37.43 -17.45 -14.12
N ASN A 192 -36.19 -16.91 -14.07
CA ASN A 192 -35.16 -17.21 -15.04
C ASN A 192 -33.98 -17.94 -14.39
N VAL A 193 -33.56 -19.09 -14.96
CA VAL A 193 -32.48 -19.93 -14.50
C VAL A 193 -31.46 -20.07 -15.65
N PRO A 194 -30.31 -19.37 -15.60
CA PRO A 194 -29.30 -19.37 -16.67
C PRO A 194 -28.40 -20.61 -16.58
N ILE A 195 -28.82 -21.74 -17.14
CA ILE A 195 -28.18 -23.05 -16.98
C ILE A 195 -26.73 -23.06 -17.48
N SER A 196 -26.48 -22.55 -18.68
CA SER A 196 -25.15 -22.53 -19.27
C SER A 196 -24.20 -21.57 -18.56
N ASP A 197 -24.72 -20.43 -18.05
CA ASP A 197 -23.94 -19.43 -17.37
C ASP A 197 -23.37 -19.92 -16.02
N TYR A 198 -24.05 -20.87 -15.37
CA TYR A 198 -23.53 -21.49 -14.15
C TYR A 198 -22.15 -22.12 -14.36
N LEU A 199 -21.96 -22.79 -15.47
CA LEU A 199 -20.72 -23.51 -15.78
C LEU A 199 -19.66 -22.62 -16.45
N LEU A 200 -20.09 -21.80 -17.40
CA LEU A 200 -19.16 -21.08 -18.28
C LEU A 200 -18.76 -19.70 -17.73
N ARG A 201 -19.71 -18.99 -17.12
CA ARG A 201 -19.56 -17.58 -16.75
C ARG A 201 -19.47 -17.37 -15.26
N MET A 202 -20.47 -17.83 -14.50
CA MET A 202 -20.59 -17.53 -13.05
C MET A 202 -19.51 -18.19 -12.22
N SER A 203 -19.14 -19.45 -12.53
CA SER A 203 -18.05 -20.13 -11.83
C SER A 203 -16.71 -19.38 -11.99
N ASN A 204 -16.40 -18.89 -13.20
CA ASN A 204 -15.22 -18.08 -13.47
C ASN A 204 -15.32 -16.67 -12.86
N ALA A 205 -16.50 -16.07 -12.81
CA ALA A 205 -16.73 -14.78 -12.15
C ALA A 205 -16.48 -14.86 -10.63
N VAL A 206 -17.01 -15.91 -9.98
CA VAL A 206 -16.72 -16.18 -8.55
C VAL A 206 -15.25 -16.49 -8.34
N GLY A 207 -14.61 -17.23 -9.25
CA GLY A 207 -13.17 -17.49 -9.23
C GLY A 207 -12.36 -16.19 -9.28
N SER A 208 -12.70 -15.30 -10.20
CA SER A 208 -12.08 -13.98 -10.33
C SER A 208 -12.24 -13.14 -9.07
N ALA A 209 -13.47 -13.06 -8.51
CA ALA A 209 -13.73 -12.32 -7.28
C ALA A 209 -12.96 -12.90 -6.08
N LYS A 210 -12.85 -14.24 -5.95
CA LYS A 210 -12.05 -14.88 -4.91
C LYS A 210 -10.56 -14.55 -5.02
N TYR A 211 -9.98 -14.56 -6.22
CA TYR A 211 -8.59 -14.18 -6.44
C TYR A 211 -8.36 -12.70 -6.14
N SER A 212 -9.28 -11.82 -6.53
CA SER A 212 -9.24 -10.38 -6.18
C SER A 212 -9.29 -10.18 -4.66
N ARG A 213 -10.15 -10.92 -3.96
CA ARG A 213 -10.22 -10.93 -2.50
C ARG A 213 -8.90 -11.40 -1.87
N THR A 214 -8.31 -12.47 -2.40
CA THR A 214 -7.01 -12.99 -1.91
C THR A 214 -5.90 -11.96 -2.10
N SER A 215 -5.86 -11.27 -3.24
CA SER A 215 -4.94 -10.17 -3.49
C SER A 215 -5.12 -9.05 -2.45
N ALA A 216 -6.35 -8.59 -2.21
CA ALA A 216 -6.63 -7.55 -1.22
C ALA A 216 -6.26 -7.97 0.22
N GLU A 217 -6.43 -9.24 0.57
CA GLU A 217 -6.02 -9.79 1.88
C GLU A 217 -4.50 -9.76 2.05
N LEU A 218 -3.76 -10.19 1.01
CA LEU A 218 -2.31 -10.19 1.02
C LEU A 218 -1.75 -8.76 1.05
N ASP A 219 -2.38 -7.83 0.33
CA ASP A 219 -2.05 -6.40 0.38
C ASP A 219 -2.25 -5.79 1.77
N ALA A 220 -3.34 -6.14 2.44
CA ALA A 220 -3.58 -5.68 3.80
C ALA A 220 -2.52 -6.23 4.78
N LYS A 221 -2.12 -7.50 4.62
CA LYS A 221 -1.04 -8.11 5.41
C LYS A 221 0.32 -7.47 5.09
N ALA A 222 0.64 -7.21 3.82
CA ALA A 222 1.87 -6.52 3.41
C ALA A 222 1.92 -5.10 3.98
N THR A 223 0.81 -4.37 3.92
CA THR A 223 0.70 -3.02 4.50
C THR A 223 0.91 -3.06 6.03
N ARG A 224 0.41 -4.10 6.72
CA ARG A 224 0.67 -4.29 8.15
C ARG A 224 2.18 -4.38 8.45
N LEU A 225 2.93 -5.16 7.67
CA LEU A 225 4.38 -5.29 7.83
C LEU A 225 5.12 -3.99 7.50
N SER A 226 4.69 -3.29 6.45
CA SER A 226 5.25 -1.99 6.09
C SER A 226 5.06 -0.94 7.19
N VAL A 227 3.86 -0.84 7.78
CA VAL A 227 3.56 0.07 8.90
C VAL A 227 4.37 -0.31 10.14
N ALA A 228 4.54 -1.61 10.42
CA ALA A 228 5.37 -2.07 11.53
C ALA A 228 6.84 -1.68 11.36
N ARG A 229 7.38 -1.83 10.15
CA ARG A 229 8.72 -1.36 9.81
C ARG A 229 8.84 0.16 10.01
N GLU A 230 7.89 0.93 9.49
CA GLU A 230 7.90 2.39 9.63
C GLU A 230 7.89 2.82 11.11
N GLY A 231 7.09 2.16 11.94
CA GLY A 231 7.07 2.39 13.38
C GLY A 231 8.42 2.15 14.04
N ARG A 232 9.09 1.03 13.71
CA ARG A 232 10.43 0.73 14.23
C ARG A 232 11.49 1.72 13.74
N GLN A 233 11.45 2.09 12.46
CA GLN A 233 12.35 3.08 11.91
C GLN A 233 12.19 4.43 12.62
N ALA A 234 10.96 4.89 12.82
CA ALA A 234 10.69 6.13 13.53
C ALA A 234 11.19 6.09 14.98
N TYR A 235 11.04 4.94 15.67
CA TYR A 235 11.58 4.75 17.01
C TYR A 235 13.11 4.90 17.04
N TYR A 236 13.83 4.20 16.18
CA TYR A 236 15.28 4.25 16.16
C TYR A 236 15.81 5.63 15.73
N GLU A 237 15.11 6.33 14.81
CA GLU A 237 15.44 7.71 14.47
C GLU A 237 15.26 8.67 15.67
N TRP A 238 14.19 8.49 16.44
CA TRP A 238 14.00 9.24 17.67
C TRP A 238 15.11 8.96 18.70
N VAL A 239 15.46 7.70 18.92
CA VAL A 239 16.57 7.31 19.80
C VAL A 239 17.89 7.91 19.34
N ARG A 240 18.14 7.98 18.02
CA ARG A 240 19.30 8.67 17.45
C ARG A 240 19.36 10.13 17.88
N THR A 241 18.25 10.84 17.77
CA THR A 241 18.22 12.27 18.14
C THR A 241 18.43 12.49 19.63
N ILE A 242 17.97 11.57 20.49
CA ILE A 242 18.27 11.60 21.92
C ILE A 242 19.79 11.47 22.16
N GLY A 243 20.43 10.46 21.54
CA GLY A 243 21.88 10.27 21.66
C GLY A 243 22.67 11.48 21.17
N GLN A 244 22.26 12.05 20.05
CA GLN A 244 22.89 13.26 19.51
C GLN A 244 22.68 14.49 20.43
N THR A 245 21.52 14.62 21.08
CA THR A 245 21.25 15.69 22.05
C THR A 245 22.20 15.57 23.24
N ILE A 246 22.37 14.37 23.80
CA ILE A 246 23.29 14.10 24.90
C ILE A 246 24.72 14.50 24.53
N VAL A 247 25.19 14.12 23.32
CA VAL A 247 26.53 14.48 22.83
C VAL A 247 26.65 15.99 22.66
N ALA A 248 25.65 16.66 22.10
CA ALA A 248 25.67 18.10 21.88
C ALA A 248 25.68 18.90 23.21
N GLU A 249 24.89 18.50 24.20
CA GLU A 249 24.89 19.10 25.55
C GLU A 249 26.22 18.91 26.24
N GLN A 250 26.82 17.72 26.17
CA GLN A 250 28.16 17.47 26.71
C GLN A 250 29.23 18.31 26.02
N THR A 251 29.14 18.46 24.69
CA THR A 251 30.05 19.31 23.92
C THR A 251 29.92 20.77 24.32
N LEU A 252 28.70 21.26 24.55
CA LEU A 252 28.45 22.61 25.04
C LEU A 252 29.09 22.82 26.41
N GLU A 253 28.90 21.90 27.35
CA GLU A 253 29.48 21.98 28.71
C GLU A 253 31.02 22.00 28.65
N GLN A 254 31.63 21.12 27.85
CA GLN A 254 33.08 21.09 27.64
C GLN A 254 33.61 22.40 27.01
N THR A 255 32.88 22.97 26.07
CA THR A 255 33.25 24.23 25.40
C THR A 255 33.13 25.41 26.35
N GLN A 256 32.12 25.42 27.24
CA GLN A 256 31.97 26.43 28.32
C GLN A 256 33.13 26.37 29.33
N ALA A 257 33.50 25.14 29.77
CA ALA A 257 34.65 24.94 30.65
C ALA A 257 35.94 25.43 30.01
N ARG A 258 36.15 25.13 28.74
CA ARG A 258 37.30 25.59 27.96
C ARG A 258 37.34 27.13 27.85
N TYR A 259 36.21 27.78 27.61
CA TYR A 259 36.11 29.23 27.60
C TYR A 259 36.61 29.81 28.93
N THR A 260 36.15 29.25 30.06
CA THR A 260 36.59 29.66 31.40
C THR A 260 38.12 29.45 31.60
N ASP A 261 38.66 28.29 31.19
CA ASP A 261 40.11 28.01 31.23
C ASP A 261 40.91 29.03 30.37
N THR A 262 40.40 29.36 29.18
CA THR A 262 41.04 30.35 28.28
C THR A 262 40.99 31.75 28.84
N GLU A 263 39.91 32.16 29.48
CA GLU A 263 39.77 33.45 30.16
C GLU A 263 40.78 33.58 31.34
N ASN A 264 40.93 32.50 32.13
CA ASN A 264 41.91 32.44 33.21
C ASN A 264 43.35 32.49 32.67
N ALA A 265 43.65 31.78 31.57
CA ALA A 265 44.94 31.84 30.91
C ALA A 265 45.26 33.22 30.33
N PHE A 266 44.26 33.96 29.84
CA PHE A 266 44.41 35.35 29.41
C PHE A 266 44.76 36.29 30.60
N LYS A 267 44.06 36.14 31.72
CA LYS A 267 44.35 36.90 32.96
C LYS A 267 45.81 36.66 33.45
N ALA A 268 46.32 35.45 33.24
CA ALA A 268 47.69 35.06 33.51
C ALA A 268 48.70 35.48 32.43
N GLY A 269 48.26 36.11 31.34
CA GLY A 269 49.14 36.55 30.22
C GLY A 269 49.61 35.42 29.32
N MET A 270 49.04 34.20 29.38
CA MET A 270 49.49 33.03 28.63
C MET A 270 48.85 32.93 27.21
N VAL A 271 47.69 33.56 26.99
CA VAL A 271 46.99 33.56 25.69
C VAL A 271 46.55 34.97 25.30
N SER A 272 46.23 35.14 24.01
CA SER A 272 45.80 36.44 23.47
C SER A 272 44.32 36.74 23.68
N ARG A 273 43.93 38.03 23.58
CA ARG A 273 42.51 38.44 23.58
C ARG A 273 41.74 37.80 22.44
N ALA A 274 42.40 37.55 21.28
CA ALA A 274 41.80 36.88 20.13
C ALA A 274 41.41 35.43 20.45
N ASP A 275 42.19 34.74 21.28
CA ASP A 275 41.87 33.36 21.70
C ASP A 275 40.66 33.32 22.62
N VAL A 276 40.48 34.32 23.51
CA VAL A 276 39.27 34.45 24.35
C VAL A 276 38.03 34.64 23.47
N LEU A 277 38.07 35.58 22.51
CA LEU A 277 36.95 35.84 21.60
C LEU A 277 36.63 34.62 20.74
N ARG A 278 37.65 33.86 20.32
CA ARG A 278 37.44 32.59 19.58
C ARG A 278 36.76 31.52 20.45
N ALA A 279 37.16 31.39 21.72
CA ALA A 279 36.54 30.46 22.64
C ALA A 279 35.08 30.87 22.96
N GLU A 280 34.82 32.18 23.08
CA GLU A 280 33.43 32.71 23.27
C GLU A 280 32.56 32.39 22.05
N ALA A 281 33.06 32.61 20.82
CA ALA A 281 32.36 32.28 19.60
C ALA A 281 32.02 30.78 19.53
N ALA A 282 32.98 29.91 19.93
CA ALA A 282 32.78 28.47 19.97
C ALA A 282 31.67 28.04 20.94
N VAL A 283 31.52 28.72 22.10
CA VAL A 283 30.39 28.50 23.04
C VAL A 283 29.06 28.83 22.37
N LYS A 284 28.99 29.95 21.63
CA LYS A 284 27.76 30.34 20.93
C LYS A 284 27.36 29.37 19.85
N GLU A 285 28.33 28.83 19.11
CA GLU A 285 28.13 27.79 18.10
C GLU A 285 27.67 26.47 18.72
N ALA A 286 28.28 26.04 19.83
CA ALA A 286 27.85 24.85 20.56
C ALA A 286 26.44 24.99 21.13
N GLN A 287 26.07 26.19 21.66
CA GLN A 287 24.71 26.49 22.09
C GLN A 287 23.70 26.33 20.94
N LEU A 288 23.99 26.94 19.80
CA LEU A 288 23.13 26.84 18.62
C LEU A 288 22.95 25.38 18.17
N THR A 289 24.04 24.61 18.19
CA THR A 289 24.02 23.19 17.81
C THR A 289 23.16 22.36 18.78
N ALA A 290 23.33 22.55 20.10
CA ALA A 290 22.53 21.88 21.11
C ALA A 290 21.03 22.17 20.94
N GLU A 291 20.66 23.44 20.74
CA GLU A 291 19.27 23.81 20.50
C GLU A 291 18.71 23.20 19.19
N ARG A 292 19.48 23.19 18.11
CA ARG A 292 19.06 22.55 16.84
C ARG A 292 18.75 21.06 17.00
N VAL A 293 19.63 20.32 17.66
CA VAL A 293 19.44 18.88 17.88
C VAL A 293 18.25 18.62 18.80
N LYS A 294 18.05 19.46 19.83
CA LYS A 294 16.87 19.41 20.71
C LYS A 294 15.56 19.60 19.93
N TYR A 295 15.51 20.57 19.01
CA TYR A 295 14.33 20.73 18.13
C TYR A 295 14.13 19.53 17.22
N GLN A 296 15.18 18.91 16.70
CA GLN A 296 15.08 17.68 15.91
C GLN A 296 14.54 16.51 16.75
N SER A 297 14.98 16.40 18.01
CA SER A 297 14.48 15.39 18.94
C SER A 297 12.98 15.58 19.23
N ASN A 298 12.55 16.81 19.47
CA ASN A 298 11.12 17.12 19.67
C ASN A 298 10.30 16.76 18.42
N LEU A 299 10.81 17.05 17.21
CA LEU A 299 10.13 16.72 15.97
C LEU A 299 10.03 15.21 15.78
N ALA A 300 11.10 14.45 16.08
CA ALA A 300 11.10 13.00 16.02
C ALA A 300 10.09 12.38 17.02
N GLU A 301 9.97 12.95 18.24
CA GLU A 301 8.97 12.55 19.21
C GLU A 301 7.54 12.84 18.73
N ILE A 302 7.30 14.02 18.15
CA ILE A 302 6.00 14.35 17.53
C ILE A 302 5.65 13.33 16.43
N ARG A 303 6.62 12.97 15.59
CA ARG A 303 6.41 11.93 14.55
C ARG A 303 6.00 10.59 15.15
N LEU A 304 6.63 10.17 16.26
CA LEU A 304 6.22 8.95 16.97
C LEU A 304 4.78 9.05 17.50
N ARG A 305 4.44 10.19 18.13
CA ARG A 305 3.08 10.42 18.65
C ARG A 305 2.04 10.33 17.55
N VAL A 306 2.32 10.94 16.39
CA VAL A 306 1.43 10.90 15.22
C VAL A 306 1.27 9.48 14.70
N LEU A 307 2.36 8.71 14.58
CA LEU A 307 2.32 7.31 14.13
C LEU A 307 1.53 6.42 15.09
N MET A 308 1.73 6.57 16.39
CA MET A 308 1.02 5.80 17.42
C MET A 308 -0.39 6.36 17.72
N ARG A 309 -0.72 7.58 17.25
CA ARG A 309 -1.91 8.36 17.63
C ARG A 309 -2.03 8.53 19.12
N ASP A 310 -0.91 8.76 19.75
CA ASP A 310 -0.86 9.05 21.16
C ASP A 310 -1.15 10.54 21.40
N THR A 311 -2.23 10.82 22.12
CA THR A 311 -2.67 12.17 22.49
C THR A 311 -2.11 12.59 23.86
N THR A 312 -1.43 11.68 24.57
CA THR A 312 -0.83 12.01 25.85
C THR A 312 0.37 12.94 25.65
N GLN A 313 0.61 13.83 26.62
CA GLN A 313 1.76 14.75 26.59
C GLN A 313 2.93 14.27 27.47
N ASN A 314 2.86 13.06 28.03
CA ASN A 314 3.92 12.52 28.85
C ASN A 314 5.18 12.29 28.01
N PRO A 315 6.36 12.72 28.47
CA PRO A 315 7.61 12.47 27.75
C PRO A 315 7.88 10.96 27.68
N TYR A 316 8.39 10.51 26.55
CA TYR A 316 8.82 9.12 26.38
C TYR A 316 10.23 8.92 26.93
N SER A 317 10.47 7.73 27.48
CA SER A 317 11.80 7.22 27.81
C SER A 317 12.15 6.05 26.90
N VAL A 318 13.45 5.82 26.68
CA VAL A 318 13.94 4.70 25.88
C VAL A 318 13.84 3.40 26.67
N GLY A 319 13.12 2.42 26.13
CA GLY A 319 12.91 1.11 26.77
C GLY A 319 13.88 0.03 26.31
N GLU A 320 14.63 0.24 25.23
CA GLU A 320 15.58 -0.73 24.68
C GLU A 320 17.02 -0.37 24.99
N ASN A 321 17.83 -1.40 25.32
CA ASN A 321 19.28 -1.21 25.48
C ASN A 321 19.96 -1.11 24.10
N MET A 322 20.38 0.11 23.73
CA MET A 322 21.03 0.37 22.46
C MET A 322 22.48 -0.15 22.40
N PHE A 323 23.09 -0.44 23.56
CA PHE A 323 24.46 -0.94 23.65
C PHE A 323 24.53 -2.48 23.81
N ALA A 324 23.37 -3.15 23.92
CA ALA A 324 23.33 -4.60 23.95
C ALA A 324 23.86 -5.20 22.65
N ASP A 325 24.55 -6.32 22.78
CA ASP A 325 25.02 -7.10 21.65
C ASP A 325 23.86 -7.60 20.79
N LEU A 326 24.09 -7.69 19.51
CA LEU A 326 23.13 -8.09 18.50
C LEU A 326 23.62 -9.40 17.84
N PRO A 327 23.32 -10.57 18.42
CA PRO A 327 23.75 -11.85 17.85
C PRO A 327 23.19 -12.08 16.45
N GLU A 328 22.08 -11.43 16.08
CA GLU A 328 21.48 -11.49 14.74
C GLU A 328 22.41 -10.91 13.66
N LEU A 329 23.31 -10.00 14.01
CA LEU A 329 24.32 -9.48 13.07
C LEU A 329 25.33 -10.54 12.64
N GLU A 330 25.54 -11.59 13.44
CA GLU A 330 26.46 -12.67 13.13
C GLU A 330 25.82 -13.80 12.33
N GLN A 331 24.50 -13.93 12.39
CA GLN A 331 23.71 -15.00 11.75
C GLN A 331 23.11 -14.54 10.41
N VAL A 332 23.92 -13.96 9.54
CA VAL A 332 23.48 -13.46 8.24
C VAL A 332 23.40 -14.62 7.25
N PRO A 333 22.25 -14.86 6.59
CA PRO A 333 22.14 -15.89 5.57
C PRO A 333 22.95 -15.54 4.32
N SER A 334 23.33 -16.56 3.52
CA SER A 334 23.94 -16.27 2.21
C SER A 334 22.97 -15.52 1.29
N PRO A 335 23.47 -14.70 0.33
CA PRO A 335 22.60 -13.93 -0.56
C PRO A 335 21.56 -14.78 -1.30
N GLU A 336 21.94 -15.99 -1.74
CA GLU A 336 21.04 -16.90 -2.45
C GLU A 336 19.96 -17.47 -1.51
N ALA A 337 20.33 -17.79 -0.25
CA ALA A 337 19.37 -18.27 0.74
C ALA A 337 18.39 -17.18 1.15
N ALA A 338 18.89 -15.95 1.36
CA ALA A 338 18.10 -14.78 1.66
C ALA A 338 17.10 -14.45 0.54
N TYR A 339 17.54 -14.44 -0.69
CA TYR A 339 16.68 -14.17 -1.84
C TYR A 339 15.59 -15.25 -2.01
N ARG A 340 15.94 -16.54 -1.85
CA ARG A 340 14.95 -17.63 -1.87
C ARG A 340 13.92 -17.50 -0.74
N GLU A 341 14.35 -17.12 0.47
CA GLU A 341 13.44 -16.85 1.58
C GLU A 341 12.50 -15.69 1.26
N ALA A 342 13.03 -14.60 0.73
CA ALA A 342 12.26 -13.43 0.33
C ALA A 342 11.21 -13.77 -0.73
N LEU A 343 11.58 -14.48 -1.81
CA LEU A 343 10.63 -14.94 -2.83
C LEU A 343 9.48 -15.79 -2.25
N ALA A 344 9.77 -16.62 -1.25
CA ALA A 344 8.76 -17.48 -0.64
C ALA A 344 7.83 -16.72 0.33
N LYS A 345 8.33 -15.67 1.01
CA LYS A 345 7.62 -15.00 2.11
C LYS A 345 7.01 -13.66 1.74
N ARG A 346 7.55 -12.93 0.76
CA ARG A 346 7.04 -11.58 0.40
C ARG A 346 5.60 -11.64 -0.07
N LEU A 347 4.75 -10.95 0.67
CA LEU A 347 3.30 -10.96 0.45
C LEU A 347 2.89 -10.18 -0.79
N GLU A 348 3.68 -9.19 -1.18
CA GLU A 348 3.45 -8.38 -2.38
C GLU A 348 3.54 -9.21 -3.66
N LEU A 349 4.50 -10.16 -3.75
CA LEU A 349 4.59 -11.09 -4.88
C LEU A 349 3.35 -11.98 -4.99
N LYS A 350 2.89 -12.51 -3.85
CA LYS A 350 1.69 -13.35 -3.79
C LYS A 350 0.42 -12.56 -4.12
N SER A 351 0.37 -11.29 -3.73
CA SER A 351 -0.74 -10.40 -4.06
C SER A 351 -0.81 -10.15 -5.57
N LEU A 352 0.31 -9.84 -6.22
CA LEU A 352 0.39 -9.67 -7.68
C LEU A 352 0.01 -10.95 -8.42
N GLU A 353 0.44 -12.12 -7.93
CA GLU A 353 0.06 -13.41 -8.51
C GLU A 353 -1.45 -13.65 -8.39
N ALA A 354 -2.05 -13.38 -7.24
CA ALA A 354 -3.49 -13.51 -7.06
C ALA A 354 -4.26 -12.53 -7.98
N ALA A 355 -3.78 -11.29 -8.14
CA ALA A 355 -4.37 -10.31 -9.05
C ALA A 355 -4.27 -10.78 -10.51
N GLU A 356 -3.14 -11.36 -10.93
CA GLU A 356 -2.95 -11.96 -12.25
C GLU A 356 -3.97 -13.09 -12.49
N GLN A 357 -4.19 -13.99 -11.52
CA GLN A 357 -5.18 -15.08 -11.62
C GLN A 357 -6.62 -14.55 -11.68
N SER A 358 -6.92 -13.44 -11.01
CA SER A 358 -8.21 -12.76 -11.10
C SER A 358 -8.47 -12.31 -12.54
N LEU A 359 -7.52 -11.65 -13.20
CA LEU A 359 -7.64 -11.18 -14.58
C LEU A 359 -7.74 -12.35 -15.59
N LYS A 360 -6.97 -13.43 -15.39
CA LYS A 360 -7.10 -14.65 -16.19
C LYS A 360 -8.50 -15.27 -16.08
N SER A 361 -9.10 -15.20 -14.89
CA SER A 361 -10.48 -15.65 -14.70
C SER A 361 -11.49 -14.72 -15.37
N GLN A 362 -11.26 -13.40 -15.36
CA GLN A 362 -12.09 -12.44 -16.12
C GLN A 362 -12.01 -12.68 -17.63
N ALA A 363 -10.83 -13.01 -18.16
CA ALA A 363 -10.69 -13.39 -19.56
C ALA A 363 -11.57 -14.59 -19.91
N ARG A 364 -11.64 -15.61 -19.03
CA ARG A 364 -12.53 -16.76 -19.22
C ARG A 364 -14.01 -16.39 -19.15
N VAL A 365 -14.38 -15.45 -18.26
CA VAL A 365 -15.75 -14.89 -18.21
C VAL A 365 -16.11 -14.22 -19.55
N ALA A 366 -15.20 -13.42 -20.10
CA ALA A 366 -15.42 -12.76 -21.39
C ALA A 366 -15.56 -13.77 -22.53
N ARG A 367 -14.72 -14.81 -22.57
CA ARG A 367 -14.81 -15.90 -23.58
C ARG A 367 -16.11 -16.68 -23.53
N ALA A 368 -16.82 -16.71 -22.39
CA ALA A 368 -18.12 -17.35 -22.29
C ALA A 368 -19.16 -16.76 -23.27
N GLY A 369 -19.01 -15.50 -23.67
CA GLY A 369 -19.82 -14.85 -24.71
C GLY A 369 -19.69 -15.45 -26.13
N ASN A 370 -18.69 -16.31 -26.37
CA ASN A 370 -18.54 -17.00 -27.67
C ASN A 370 -19.51 -18.19 -27.84
N TYR A 371 -20.11 -18.66 -26.73
CA TYR A 371 -20.94 -19.87 -26.72
C TYR A 371 -22.42 -19.53 -26.63
N PRO A 372 -23.29 -20.41 -27.18
CA PRO A 372 -24.72 -20.32 -27.02
C PRO A 372 -25.10 -20.32 -25.53
N ARG A 373 -26.12 -19.55 -25.18
CA ARG A 373 -26.68 -19.45 -23.83
C ARG A 373 -27.97 -20.26 -23.75
N LEU A 374 -28.05 -21.13 -22.75
CA LEU A 374 -29.25 -21.90 -22.43
C LEU A 374 -29.83 -21.41 -21.12
N ASP A 375 -31.08 -20.91 -21.20
CA ASP A 375 -31.85 -20.44 -20.06
C ASP A 375 -33.10 -21.27 -19.91
N ALA A 376 -33.50 -21.64 -18.67
CA ALA A 376 -34.82 -22.14 -18.36
C ALA A 376 -35.65 -20.99 -17.79
N GLN A 377 -36.84 -20.80 -18.36
CA GLN A 377 -37.75 -19.73 -17.96
C GLN A 377 -39.10 -20.32 -17.58
N GLY A 378 -39.67 -19.84 -16.47
CA GLY A 378 -41.03 -20.11 -16.04
C GLY A 378 -41.79 -18.79 -15.88
N ASN A 379 -42.93 -18.67 -16.51
CA ASN A 379 -43.79 -17.49 -16.41
C ASN A 379 -45.12 -17.85 -15.77
N LEU A 380 -45.57 -17.08 -14.83
CA LEU A 380 -46.91 -17.09 -14.28
C LEU A 380 -47.55 -15.73 -14.60
N THR A 381 -48.63 -15.75 -15.38
CA THR A 381 -49.32 -14.54 -15.81
C THR A 381 -50.73 -14.55 -15.25
N TYR A 382 -51.11 -13.51 -14.48
CA TYR A 382 -52.47 -13.25 -13.99
C TYR A 382 -52.92 -11.93 -14.61
N ALA A 383 -53.87 -12.03 -15.54
CA ALA A 383 -54.22 -10.88 -16.38
C ALA A 383 -55.72 -10.73 -16.57
N ASN A 384 -56.15 -9.50 -16.84
CA ASN A 384 -57.53 -9.11 -17.16
C ASN A 384 -57.50 -8.12 -18.37
N PRO A 385 -57.98 -8.54 -19.57
CA PRO A 385 -58.23 -9.92 -19.98
C PRO A 385 -56.96 -10.74 -20.10
N ASN A 386 -57.03 -12.03 -19.92
CA ASN A 386 -55.91 -12.90 -20.22
C ASN A 386 -55.94 -13.32 -21.70
N GLN A 387 -54.96 -12.92 -22.44
CA GLN A 387 -54.88 -13.12 -23.89
C GLN A 387 -54.84 -14.58 -24.36
N ARG A 388 -54.59 -15.54 -23.44
CA ARG A 388 -54.59 -16.97 -23.76
C ARG A 388 -56.01 -17.59 -23.80
N TYR A 389 -57.01 -16.86 -23.35
CA TYR A 389 -58.39 -17.25 -23.42
C TYR A 389 -59.10 -16.53 -24.57
N PHE A 390 -59.86 -17.32 -25.34
CA PHE A 390 -60.68 -16.78 -26.43
C PHE A 390 -62.13 -17.29 -26.32
N PRO A 391 -63.13 -16.44 -26.46
CA PRO A 391 -63.05 -14.99 -26.61
C PRO A 391 -62.50 -14.29 -25.35
N GLN A 392 -61.98 -13.07 -25.54
CA GLN A 392 -61.45 -12.27 -24.44
C GLN A 392 -62.60 -11.80 -23.54
N GLU A 393 -62.46 -12.05 -22.21
CA GLU A 393 -63.41 -11.64 -21.19
C GLU A 393 -62.70 -10.72 -20.20
N GLU A 394 -63.36 -9.67 -19.71
CA GLU A 394 -62.87 -8.78 -18.66
C GLU A 394 -62.86 -9.46 -17.29
N VAL A 395 -62.20 -10.61 -17.19
CA VAL A 395 -62.09 -11.41 -15.96
C VAL A 395 -60.61 -11.76 -15.73
N TRP A 396 -60.23 -11.72 -14.47
CA TRP A 396 -58.90 -12.13 -14.07
C TRP A 396 -58.72 -13.64 -14.23
N LYS A 397 -57.76 -14.06 -15.05
CA LYS A 397 -57.42 -15.48 -15.26
C LYS A 397 -55.91 -15.70 -15.15
N ALA A 398 -55.51 -16.83 -14.56
CA ALA A 398 -54.14 -17.23 -14.43
C ALA A 398 -53.74 -18.19 -15.55
N THR A 399 -52.53 -18.01 -16.08
CA THR A 399 -51.88 -18.96 -17.01
C THR A 399 -50.41 -19.07 -16.66
N TRP A 400 -49.80 -20.22 -16.96
CA TRP A 400 -48.37 -20.42 -16.78
C TRP A 400 -47.78 -21.06 -18.02
N ASP A 401 -46.45 -20.89 -18.18
CA ASP A 401 -45.64 -21.58 -19.17
C ASP A 401 -44.24 -21.83 -18.62
N ALA A 402 -43.62 -22.88 -19.12
CA ALA A 402 -42.22 -23.19 -18.88
C ALA A 402 -41.56 -23.43 -20.23
N SER A 403 -40.37 -22.82 -20.41
CA SER A 403 -39.65 -22.89 -21.67
C SER A 403 -38.15 -23.05 -21.44
N LEU A 404 -37.46 -23.68 -22.39
CA LEU A 404 -36.01 -23.67 -22.54
C LEU A 404 -35.69 -22.78 -23.72
N VAL A 405 -34.87 -21.75 -23.46
CA VAL A 405 -34.48 -20.77 -24.47
C VAL A 405 -33.02 -20.93 -24.76
N LEU A 406 -32.68 -21.32 -25.98
CA LEU A 406 -31.31 -21.31 -26.49
C LEU A 406 -31.12 -20.03 -27.30
N SER A 407 -30.28 -19.14 -26.82
CA SER A 407 -29.95 -17.89 -27.50
C SER A 407 -28.47 -17.85 -27.88
N TRP A 408 -28.19 -17.37 -29.08
CA TRP A 408 -26.81 -17.18 -29.56
C TRP A 408 -26.75 -16.00 -30.51
N THR A 409 -25.82 -15.10 -30.24
CA THR A 409 -25.60 -13.89 -31.04
C THR A 409 -24.20 -13.92 -31.60
N PRO A 410 -23.97 -14.57 -32.78
CA PRO A 410 -22.62 -14.68 -33.35
C PRO A 410 -21.93 -13.35 -33.61
N THR A 411 -22.69 -12.28 -33.83
CA THR A 411 -22.17 -10.90 -34.01
C THR A 411 -21.47 -10.35 -32.76
N ASP A 412 -21.70 -10.92 -31.59
CA ASP A 412 -21.06 -10.49 -30.33
C ASP A 412 -19.72 -11.18 -30.10
N ILE A 413 -19.38 -12.22 -30.85
CA ILE A 413 -18.12 -12.98 -30.74
C ILE A 413 -16.89 -12.09 -30.84
N PRO A 414 -16.75 -11.18 -31.84
CA PRO A 414 -15.58 -10.30 -31.91
C PRO A 414 -15.45 -9.40 -30.66
N GLY A 415 -16.58 -8.92 -30.12
CA GLY A 415 -16.60 -8.14 -28.90
C GLY A 415 -16.14 -8.94 -27.68
N ALA A 416 -16.61 -10.17 -27.51
CA ALA A 416 -16.21 -11.07 -26.43
C ALA A 416 -14.73 -11.45 -26.52
N GLN A 417 -14.22 -11.70 -27.74
CA GLN A 417 -12.79 -11.95 -27.97
C GLN A 417 -11.94 -10.73 -27.63
N ALA A 418 -12.35 -9.52 -28.04
CA ALA A 418 -11.65 -8.30 -27.70
C ALA A 418 -11.61 -8.05 -26.20
N GLN A 419 -12.73 -8.27 -25.47
CA GLN A 419 -12.75 -8.17 -24.01
C GLN A 419 -11.84 -9.21 -23.33
N SER A 420 -11.80 -10.44 -23.84
CA SER A 420 -10.85 -11.45 -23.36
C SER A 420 -9.42 -11.02 -23.59
N ALA A 421 -9.09 -10.50 -24.78
CA ALA A 421 -7.74 -10.02 -25.11
C ALA A 421 -7.32 -8.84 -24.19
N VAL A 422 -8.22 -7.92 -23.87
CA VAL A 422 -7.96 -6.84 -22.89
C VAL A 422 -7.61 -7.42 -21.53
N ALA A 423 -8.39 -8.37 -21.02
CA ALA A 423 -8.12 -8.99 -19.72
C ALA A 423 -6.80 -9.79 -19.72
N GLU A 424 -6.47 -10.47 -20.81
CA GLU A 424 -5.20 -11.20 -20.99
C GLU A 424 -4.01 -10.25 -21.06
N ALA A 425 -4.13 -9.14 -21.78
CA ALA A 425 -3.09 -8.11 -21.84
C ALA A 425 -2.83 -7.49 -20.44
N ARG A 426 -3.88 -7.22 -19.67
CA ARG A 426 -3.73 -6.76 -18.27
C ARG A 426 -3.11 -7.84 -17.37
N ALA A 427 -3.43 -9.10 -17.58
CA ALA A 427 -2.78 -10.19 -16.85
C ALA A 427 -1.29 -10.29 -17.21
N ALA A 428 -0.93 -10.10 -18.47
CA ALA A 428 0.47 -10.05 -18.92
C ALA A 428 1.20 -8.83 -18.34
N GLU A 429 0.54 -7.68 -18.23
CA GLU A 429 1.07 -6.49 -17.56
C GLU A 429 1.41 -6.80 -16.09
N LEU A 430 0.48 -7.39 -15.32
CA LEU A 430 0.75 -7.78 -13.93
C LEU A 430 1.85 -8.83 -13.81
N HIS A 431 1.93 -9.76 -14.78
CA HIS A 431 3.04 -10.71 -14.84
C HIS A 431 4.39 -10.01 -15.00
N ALA A 432 4.48 -9.02 -15.92
CA ALA A 432 5.68 -8.22 -16.10
C ALA A 432 6.02 -7.39 -14.85
N GLN A 433 5.02 -6.76 -14.21
CA GLN A 433 5.21 -6.04 -12.95
C GLN A 433 5.72 -6.96 -11.83
N ARG A 434 5.21 -8.19 -11.74
CA ARG A 434 5.72 -9.19 -10.77
C ARG A 434 7.18 -9.54 -11.04
N LYS A 435 7.58 -9.70 -12.30
CA LYS A 435 8.99 -9.94 -12.65
C LYS A 435 9.89 -8.75 -12.31
N ALA A 436 9.46 -7.53 -12.62
CA ALA A 436 10.16 -6.32 -12.22
C ALA A 436 10.30 -6.20 -10.69
N PHE A 437 9.26 -6.61 -9.94
CA PHE A 437 9.33 -6.65 -8.48
C PHE A 437 10.29 -7.73 -7.97
N GLU A 438 10.37 -8.92 -8.61
CA GLU A 438 11.37 -9.96 -8.29
C GLU A 438 12.80 -9.41 -8.46
N ASP A 439 13.06 -8.66 -9.53
CA ASP A 439 14.37 -8.02 -9.77
C ASP A 439 14.68 -6.95 -8.71
N SER A 440 13.71 -6.08 -8.40
CA SER A 440 13.88 -5.06 -7.35
C SER A 440 14.08 -5.67 -5.97
N LEU A 441 13.38 -6.78 -5.68
CA LEU A 441 13.53 -7.53 -4.43
C LEU A 441 14.94 -8.14 -4.29
N LYS A 442 15.53 -8.61 -5.39
CA LYS A 442 16.91 -9.09 -5.38
C LYS A 442 17.89 -7.98 -4.99
N ILE A 443 17.67 -6.76 -5.50
CA ILE A 443 18.48 -5.59 -5.13
C ILE A 443 18.23 -5.22 -3.66
N GLU A 444 16.96 -5.14 -3.22
CA GLU A 444 16.58 -4.81 -1.83
C GLU A 444 17.21 -5.77 -0.81
N VAL A 445 17.16 -7.07 -1.09
CA VAL A 445 17.75 -8.11 -0.22
C VAL A 445 19.28 -7.96 -0.13
N ASN A 446 19.95 -7.78 -1.28
CA ASN A 446 21.41 -7.60 -1.27
C ASN A 446 21.83 -6.31 -0.55
N GLN A 447 21.14 -5.20 -0.78
CA GLN A 447 21.39 -3.94 -0.07
C GLN A 447 21.21 -4.10 1.44
N ALA A 448 20.18 -4.82 1.89
CA ALA A 448 19.94 -5.06 3.30
C ALA A 448 21.02 -5.97 3.92
N LEU A 449 21.51 -6.98 3.18
CA LEU A 449 22.60 -7.85 3.61
C LEU A 449 23.91 -7.07 3.75
N GLU A 450 24.25 -6.27 2.74
CA GLU A 450 25.49 -5.45 2.76
C GLU A 450 25.42 -4.40 3.89
N ALA A 451 24.25 -3.78 4.13
CA ALA A 451 24.09 -2.86 5.26
C ALA A 451 24.33 -3.55 6.61
N VAL A 452 23.89 -4.81 6.80
CA VAL A 452 24.18 -5.57 8.01
C VAL A 452 25.68 -5.89 8.13
N ASN A 453 26.34 -6.32 7.05
CA ASN A 453 27.78 -6.59 7.02
C ASN A 453 28.59 -5.33 7.34
N GLU A 454 28.23 -4.19 6.75
CA GLU A 454 28.83 -2.89 7.02
C GLU A 454 28.71 -2.52 8.50
N MET A 455 27.53 -2.64 9.09
CA MET A 455 27.29 -2.28 10.49
C MET A 455 28.03 -3.20 11.46
N ARG A 456 28.17 -4.48 11.13
CA ARG A 456 28.97 -5.42 11.92
C ARG A 456 30.44 -4.96 12.04
N PHE A 457 31.00 -4.48 10.94
CA PHE A 457 32.36 -3.92 10.93
C PHE A 457 32.43 -2.55 11.61
N ALA A 458 31.46 -1.67 11.33
CA ALA A 458 31.44 -0.28 11.80
C ALA A 458 31.41 -0.16 13.34
N ILE A 459 30.70 -1.07 14.04
CA ILE A 459 30.61 -1.06 15.52
C ILE A 459 32.02 -1.15 16.13
N GLY A 460 32.86 -2.09 15.69
CA GLY A 460 34.22 -2.24 16.21
C GLY A 460 35.11 -1.04 15.90
N VAL A 461 35.06 -0.56 14.66
CA VAL A 461 35.87 0.58 14.21
C VAL A 461 35.52 1.85 14.98
N THR A 462 34.21 2.15 15.13
CA THR A 462 33.78 3.38 15.82
C THR A 462 34.10 3.36 17.32
N GLN A 463 34.07 2.19 17.97
CA GLN A 463 34.50 2.05 19.37
C GLN A 463 36.01 2.34 19.55
N HIS A 464 36.86 1.77 18.67
CA HIS A 464 38.30 2.06 18.71
C HIS A 464 38.62 3.51 18.38
N ALA A 465 37.90 4.11 17.42
CA ALA A 465 38.03 5.52 17.07
C ALA A 465 37.65 6.44 18.25
N LEU A 466 36.58 6.11 18.97
CA LEU A 466 36.16 6.85 20.15
C LEU A 466 37.23 6.80 21.25
N ALA A 467 37.77 5.62 21.58
CA ALA A 467 38.79 5.47 22.60
C ALA A 467 40.05 6.26 22.24
N ALA A 468 40.48 6.25 20.98
CA ALA A 468 41.62 7.04 20.50
C ALA A 468 41.37 8.55 20.57
N ALA A 469 40.17 9.01 20.20
CA ALA A 469 39.78 10.42 20.27
C ALA A 469 39.68 10.93 21.71
N GLU A 470 39.17 10.11 22.64
CA GLU A 470 39.11 10.45 24.06
C GLU A 470 40.47 10.63 24.67
N GLU A 471 41.40 9.71 24.41
CA GLU A 471 42.78 9.83 24.88
C GLU A 471 43.51 11.02 24.26
N SER A 472 43.34 11.24 22.95
CA SER A 472 43.89 12.40 22.24
C SER A 472 43.41 13.73 22.87
N TYR A 473 42.12 13.84 23.12
CA TYR A 473 41.54 15.03 23.76
C TYR A 473 42.09 15.24 25.17
N ARG A 474 42.14 14.16 26.00
CA ARG A 474 42.65 14.20 27.35
C ARG A 474 44.09 14.72 27.39
N VAL A 475 44.99 14.16 26.55
CA VAL A 475 46.40 14.57 26.48
C VAL A 475 46.53 16.04 26.02
N ARG A 476 45.76 16.45 25.00
CA ARG A 476 45.80 17.85 24.51
C ARG A 476 45.28 18.83 25.53
N GLN A 477 44.26 18.46 26.33
CA GLN A 477 43.76 19.31 27.40
C GLN A 477 44.80 19.52 28.52
N GLU A 478 45.51 18.45 28.90
CA GLU A 478 46.59 18.56 29.89
C GLU A 478 47.76 19.41 29.38
N LEU A 479 48.19 19.21 28.10
CA LEU A 479 49.24 20.03 27.50
C LEU A 479 48.83 21.51 27.39
N PHE A 480 47.56 21.80 27.05
CA PHE A 480 47.05 23.16 26.97
C PHE A 480 47.09 23.84 28.37
N ARG A 481 46.64 23.14 29.41
CA ARG A 481 46.73 23.64 30.80
C ARG A 481 48.16 23.89 31.27
N ALA A 482 49.10 23.09 30.76
CA ALA A 482 50.53 23.28 31.01
C ALA A 482 51.18 24.36 30.13
N GLY A 483 50.43 25.05 29.26
CA GLY A 483 50.95 26.05 28.31
C GLY A 483 51.81 25.47 27.17
N ARG A 484 51.68 24.15 26.89
CA ARG A 484 52.51 23.40 25.92
C ARG A 484 51.72 22.98 24.65
N ALA A 485 50.43 23.25 24.56
CA ALA A 485 49.61 23.11 23.37
C ALA A 485 48.84 24.40 23.09
N THR A 486 48.54 24.63 21.82
CA THR A 486 47.73 25.78 21.38
C THR A 486 46.23 25.52 21.57
N LEU A 487 45.42 26.60 21.62
CA LEU A 487 43.94 26.51 21.65
C LEU A 487 43.40 25.80 20.38
N VAL A 488 44.09 25.99 19.23
CA VAL A 488 43.68 25.35 17.97
C VAL A 488 43.81 23.83 18.09
N GLU A 489 44.95 23.31 18.56
CA GLU A 489 45.16 21.87 18.73
C GLU A 489 44.15 21.22 19.69
N LEU A 490 43.81 21.94 20.76
CA LEU A 490 42.77 21.47 21.69
C LEU A 490 41.36 21.48 21.05
N THR A 491 41.05 22.48 20.23
CA THR A 491 39.79 22.60 19.51
C THR A 491 39.63 21.48 18.48
N ASP A 492 40.69 21.19 17.73
CA ASP A 492 40.72 20.09 16.76
C ASP A 492 40.47 18.75 17.44
N ALA A 493 41.15 18.46 18.56
CA ALA A 493 40.95 17.23 19.31
C ALA A 493 39.53 17.13 19.87
N GLN A 494 38.92 18.24 20.30
CA GLN A 494 37.52 18.25 20.76
C GLN A 494 36.55 17.98 19.60
N THR A 495 36.80 18.52 18.42
CA THR A 495 35.97 18.29 17.23
C THR A 495 36.00 16.83 16.84
N GLU A 496 37.21 16.22 16.81
CA GLU A 496 37.34 14.78 16.52
C GLU A 496 36.67 13.91 17.59
N LEU A 497 36.76 14.27 18.88
CA LEU A 497 36.07 13.57 19.95
C LEU A 497 34.54 13.65 19.78
N THR A 498 34.02 14.85 19.49
CA THR A 498 32.57 15.05 19.27
C THR A 498 32.09 14.22 18.08
N ARG A 499 32.86 14.19 16.98
CA ARG A 499 32.59 13.37 15.80
C ARG A 499 32.57 11.88 16.16
N ALA A 500 33.59 11.39 16.86
CA ALA A 500 33.69 10.00 17.25
C ALA A 500 32.50 9.55 18.13
N ARG A 501 32.05 10.40 19.04
CA ARG A 501 30.88 10.16 19.88
C ARG A 501 29.59 10.03 19.07
N ILE A 502 29.38 10.95 18.12
CA ILE A 502 28.23 10.91 17.21
C ILE A 502 28.26 9.64 16.35
N GLU A 503 29.42 9.24 15.85
CA GLU A 503 29.57 8.03 15.03
C GLU A 503 29.25 6.75 15.82
N VAL A 504 29.63 6.65 17.10
CA VAL A 504 29.23 5.52 17.95
C VAL A 504 27.71 5.46 18.12
N VAL A 505 27.04 6.58 18.39
CA VAL A 505 25.57 6.63 18.47
C VAL A 505 24.96 6.21 17.14
N ASN A 506 25.45 6.74 16.02
CA ASN A 506 24.97 6.40 14.68
C ASN A 506 25.17 4.92 14.36
N ALA A 507 26.33 4.34 14.63
CA ALA A 507 26.63 2.93 14.36
C ALA A 507 25.70 2.00 15.16
N ARG A 508 25.44 2.31 16.43
CA ARG A 508 24.53 1.54 17.30
C ARG A 508 23.07 1.60 16.80
N VAL A 509 22.60 2.75 16.34
CA VAL A 509 21.26 2.90 15.78
C VAL A 509 21.16 2.27 14.39
N ASN A 510 22.17 2.52 13.52
CA ASN A 510 22.17 1.99 12.16
C ASN A 510 22.20 0.45 12.15
N SER A 511 22.89 -0.20 13.10
CA SER A 511 22.88 -1.66 13.21
C SER A 511 21.48 -2.23 13.43
N ARG A 512 20.67 -1.57 14.24
CA ARG A 512 19.27 -1.98 14.46
C ARG A 512 18.38 -1.68 13.28
N LEU A 513 18.59 -0.54 12.61
CA LEU A 513 17.89 -0.19 11.38
C LEU A 513 18.21 -1.17 10.24
N ALA A 514 19.47 -1.60 10.12
CA ALA A 514 19.88 -2.62 9.15
C ALA A 514 19.17 -3.96 9.40
N LEU A 515 19.05 -4.40 10.64
CA LEU A 515 18.29 -5.62 11.00
C LEU A 515 16.80 -5.47 10.70
N VAL A 516 16.20 -4.32 10.98
CA VAL A 516 14.80 -4.03 10.62
C VAL A 516 14.61 -4.09 9.11
N ALA A 517 15.53 -3.51 8.34
CA ALA A 517 15.49 -3.52 6.88
C ALA A 517 15.65 -4.95 6.33
N LEU A 518 16.60 -5.73 6.86
CA LEU A 518 16.81 -7.12 6.45
C LEU A 518 15.59 -7.99 6.74
N ASN A 519 15.04 -7.94 7.94
CA ASN A 519 13.87 -8.73 8.30
C ASN A 519 12.66 -8.39 7.41
N TYR A 520 12.47 -7.12 7.08
CA TYR A 520 11.42 -6.70 6.15
C TYR A 520 11.69 -7.20 4.72
N ALA A 521 12.93 -7.06 4.21
CA ALA A 521 13.31 -7.53 2.88
C ALA A 521 13.08 -9.05 2.73
N LEU A 522 13.35 -9.81 3.79
CA LEU A 522 13.10 -11.26 3.87
C LEU A 522 11.61 -11.62 4.05
N GLY A 523 10.72 -10.64 4.24
CA GLY A 523 9.31 -10.88 4.48
C GLY A 523 9.00 -11.54 5.83
N ARG A 524 9.87 -11.35 6.83
CA ARG A 524 9.68 -11.88 8.19
C ARG A 524 8.69 -11.01 8.97
N ASP A 525 7.70 -11.65 9.60
CA ASP A 525 6.79 -10.94 10.53
C ASP A 525 7.47 -10.82 11.90
N THR A 526 7.97 -9.64 12.20
CA THR A 526 8.64 -9.34 13.48
C THR A 526 7.69 -8.81 14.56
N LEU A 527 6.37 -8.80 14.30
CA LEU A 527 5.34 -8.41 15.29
C LEU A 527 4.84 -9.60 16.10
N THR A 528 4.97 -10.80 15.59
CA THR A 528 4.74 -12.04 16.35
C THR A 528 6.02 -12.37 17.10
N PRO A 529 5.95 -12.63 18.43
CA PRO A 529 7.10 -13.02 19.24
C PRO A 529 7.67 -14.35 18.77
#